data_d93eb931b2a5769f09f6dce6a75b5390
#
_entry.id   d93eb931b2a5769f09f6dce6a75b5390
#
_cell.length_a   1.000
_cell.length_b   1.000
_cell.length_c   1.000
_cell.angle_alpha   90.00
_cell.angle_beta   90.00
_cell.angle_gamma   90.00
#
_symmetry.space_group_name_H-M   'P 1'
#
loop_
_entity.id
_entity.type
_entity.pdbx_description
1 polymer ?
#
loop_
_entity_poly.entity_id
_entity_poly.type
_entity_poly.pdbx_seq_one_letter_code
_entity_poly.pdbx_strand_id
1 'polypeptide(L)'
;MPIDLNDGSLESLFTFGGVSGNVVDFPTFHILAIGNWSGDAERRDFSERPAIEIDRDNFDEIIGRLNTSVLLDFDDGSEIVLEFGSLDDFHPDEIFRRVDMFEQLRSLRKRLNSSDTFNAAAYEAKQLFGLKREDIEPASSVADDEPVADNLLDAILLRPEGGAAAPKPKLSSEIGSLVSELVRPHLVTVDEHQQSSLVALVDAATSGLMRKILHHRKFQALEAAWRGLFFLVRRAETSTDLKIFVLDASKDELAADLKSAESLSSTKLYEVLVRDAVETQDLDPWSLILGDYAFAPILDDVATLMRVSKIAAAAGAPFVSHMRPDVLGVHSLYEHSDPTEWKSAGDSDTAKLWSALVGQTESQALGMTIPRFITRLPYGSDTEPLDTFMFEEFESASEHDNYLWSNGCFAVAQMLADSFANYGWEMKDRLTQDIDGLPLHIYKADGETVYKACAEIPMTDVGVNKLLEAGLMPLASYRGTDRIRLAMYQSITGSALRGRW
;
A
#
# COMPACT_ATOMS: atom_id res chain seq x y z
N MET A 1 -3.42 -35.60 -26.24
CA MET A 1 -3.05 -36.77 -25.44
C MET A 1 -2.79 -36.27 -24.02
N PRO A 2 -3.35 -36.85 -22.98
CA PRO A 2 -3.00 -36.41 -21.63
C PRO A 2 -1.57 -36.83 -21.35
N ILE A 3 -0.75 -35.91 -20.93
CA ILE A 3 0.62 -36.19 -20.46
C ILE A 3 0.48 -36.88 -19.11
N ASP A 4 0.97 -38.11 -19.06
CA ASP A 4 1.00 -38.94 -17.86
C ASP A 4 2.08 -38.38 -16.92
N LEU A 5 1.69 -37.65 -15.88
CA LEU A 5 2.56 -37.04 -14.91
C LEU A 5 3.17 -38.01 -13.88
N ASN A 6 3.04 -39.33 -14.15
CA ASN A 6 3.53 -40.34 -13.23
C ASN A 6 4.82 -41.06 -13.73
N ASP A 7 5.45 -40.49 -14.75
CA ASP A 7 6.77 -40.99 -15.19
C ASP A 7 7.85 -40.31 -14.36
N GLY A 8 8.62 -41.11 -13.62
CA GLY A 8 9.72 -40.68 -12.72
C GLY A 8 10.91 -39.98 -13.38
N SER A 9 10.67 -39.38 -14.56
CA SER A 9 11.67 -38.62 -15.31
C SER A 9 11.99 -37.23 -14.72
N LEU A 10 11.14 -36.68 -13.82
CA LEU A 10 11.40 -35.43 -13.13
C LEU A 10 12.37 -35.58 -11.95
N GLU A 11 12.43 -36.75 -11.32
CA GLU A 11 13.43 -37.01 -10.26
C GLU A 11 14.86 -37.19 -10.82
N SER A 12 14.99 -37.58 -12.08
CA SER A 12 16.31 -37.77 -12.71
C SER A 12 17.00 -36.49 -13.20
N LEU A 13 16.26 -35.35 -13.28
CA LEU A 13 16.82 -34.05 -13.65
C LEU A 13 17.63 -33.40 -12.52
N PHE A 14 17.52 -33.90 -11.29
CA PHE A 14 18.23 -33.37 -10.12
C PHE A 14 19.27 -34.33 -9.52
N THR A 15 19.68 -35.38 -10.24
CA THR A 15 20.79 -36.22 -9.82
C THR A 15 22.09 -35.56 -10.26
N PHE A 16 22.79 -34.88 -9.36
CA PHE A 16 24.13 -34.38 -9.55
C PHE A 16 25.07 -35.55 -9.82
N GLY A 17 25.38 -35.80 -11.08
CA GLY A 17 26.37 -36.79 -11.52
C GLY A 17 27.75 -36.31 -11.15
N GLY A 18 28.55 -37.19 -10.56
CA GLY A 18 29.81 -36.93 -9.92
C GLY A 18 30.94 -36.48 -10.81
N VAL A 19 31.74 -35.65 -10.21
CA VAL A 19 33.24 -35.54 -10.22
C VAL A 19 33.94 -35.23 -11.53
N SER A 20 34.18 -33.97 -11.73
CA SER A 20 35.52 -33.45 -12.05
C SER A 20 35.52 -31.97 -11.68
N GLY A 21 36.52 -31.48 -10.96
CA GLY A 21 36.82 -30.16 -10.40
C GLY A 21 36.22 -28.88 -10.97
N ASN A 22 34.94 -28.89 -11.31
CA ASN A 22 34.17 -27.69 -11.63
C ASN A 22 33.62 -27.14 -10.33
N VAL A 23 33.77 -25.86 -10.12
CA VAL A 23 33.03 -25.06 -9.17
C VAL A 23 31.59 -25.46 -9.37
N VAL A 24 30.95 -26.06 -8.35
CA VAL A 24 29.51 -26.33 -8.38
C VAL A 24 28.84 -24.97 -8.33
N ASP A 25 28.38 -24.50 -9.47
CA ASP A 25 27.66 -23.26 -9.60
C ASP A 25 26.26 -23.53 -8.99
N PHE A 26 26.07 -23.11 -7.74
CA PHE A 26 24.76 -23.21 -7.10
C PHE A 26 23.86 -22.18 -7.75
N PRO A 27 22.61 -22.56 -8.11
CA PRO A 27 21.68 -21.61 -8.74
C PRO A 27 21.42 -20.42 -7.80
N THR A 28 21.26 -19.25 -8.38
CA THR A 28 20.94 -17.99 -7.66
C THR A 28 19.56 -18.10 -7.00
N PHE A 29 19.40 -17.52 -5.82
CA PHE A 29 18.11 -17.43 -5.15
C PHE A 29 17.31 -16.25 -5.73
N HIS A 30 16.44 -16.53 -6.68
CA HIS A 30 15.62 -15.53 -7.35
C HIS A 30 14.26 -15.37 -6.69
N ILE A 31 13.93 -14.14 -6.30
CA ILE A 31 12.62 -13.73 -5.78
C ILE A 31 11.93 -12.90 -6.86
N LEU A 32 10.72 -13.30 -7.27
CA LEU A 32 9.87 -12.51 -8.15
C LEU A 32 8.71 -11.90 -7.36
N ALA A 33 8.60 -10.58 -7.36
CA ALA A 33 7.47 -9.85 -6.78
C ALA A 33 6.53 -9.39 -7.91
N ILE A 34 5.32 -9.96 -7.94
CA ILE A 34 4.27 -9.60 -8.89
C ILE A 34 3.28 -8.69 -8.17
N GLY A 35 3.01 -7.51 -8.74
CA GLY A 35 2.12 -6.52 -8.12
C GLY A 35 1.76 -5.40 -9.09
N ASN A 36 0.87 -4.51 -8.67
CA ASN A 36 0.45 -3.33 -9.42
C ASN A 36 1.44 -2.18 -9.19
N TRP A 37 2.67 -2.30 -9.71
CA TRP A 37 3.76 -1.36 -9.44
C TRP A 37 3.57 -0.01 -10.13
N SER A 38 2.99 0.01 -11.32
CA SER A 38 2.72 1.24 -12.07
C SER A 38 1.43 1.97 -11.63
N GLY A 39 0.60 1.34 -10.80
CA GLY A 39 -0.66 1.93 -10.33
C GLY A 39 -1.70 2.08 -11.45
N ASP A 40 -2.12 3.32 -11.70
CA ASP A 40 -3.07 3.70 -12.76
C ASP A 40 -2.38 4.20 -14.05
N ALA A 41 -1.04 4.09 -14.14
CA ALA A 41 -0.30 4.52 -15.33
C ALA A 41 -0.72 3.76 -16.59
N GLU A 42 -0.62 4.43 -17.74
CA GLU A 42 -0.73 3.75 -19.02
C GLU A 42 0.47 2.82 -19.23
N ARG A 43 0.20 1.55 -19.52
CA ARG A 43 1.21 0.50 -19.60
C ARG A 43 1.02 -0.39 -20.82
N ARG A 44 2.10 -1.05 -21.22
CA ARG A 44 2.08 -2.03 -22.30
C ARG A 44 1.16 -3.20 -21.97
N ASP A 45 0.77 -3.95 -22.98
CA ASP A 45 0.05 -5.22 -22.76
C ASP A 45 0.83 -6.13 -21.80
N PHE A 46 0.12 -6.86 -20.94
CA PHE A 46 0.76 -7.72 -19.95
C PHE A 46 1.67 -8.77 -20.59
N SER A 47 1.32 -9.27 -21.76
CA SER A 47 2.13 -10.23 -22.53
C SER A 47 3.52 -9.72 -22.91
N GLU A 48 3.71 -8.39 -23.00
CA GLU A 48 4.97 -7.75 -23.39
C GLU A 48 5.85 -7.31 -22.21
N ARG A 49 5.35 -7.44 -20.97
CA ARG A 49 6.08 -6.94 -19.79
C ARG A 49 7.12 -7.96 -19.32
N PRO A 50 8.39 -7.56 -19.20
CA PRO A 50 9.43 -8.41 -18.63
C PRO A 50 9.44 -8.34 -17.11
N ALA A 51 10.00 -9.36 -16.47
CA ALA A 51 10.51 -9.25 -15.11
C ALA A 51 11.76 -8.35 -15.12
N ILE A 52 11.81 -7.40 -14.16
CA ILE A 52 12.87 -6.38 -14.06
C ILE A 52 13.64 -6.60 -12.75
N GLU A 53 14.95 -6.76 -12.81
CA GLU A 53 15.80 -6.87 -11.62
C GLU A 53 15.76 -5.55 -10.84
N ILE A 54 15.59 -5.64 -9.51
CA ILE A 54 15.52 -4.51 -8.60
C ILE A 54 16.43 -4.75 -7.40
N ASP A 55 17.19 -3.72 -7.03
CA ASP A 55 18.07 -3.67 -5.88
C ASP A 55 18.03 -2.28 -5.22
N ARG A 56 18.95 -2.03 -4.27
CA ARG A 56 19.04 -0.74 -3.57
C ARG A 56 19.46 0.41 -4.48
N ASP A 57 20.28 0.13 -5.48
CA ASP A 57 20.93 1.14 -6.31
C ASP A 57 19.99 1.62 -7.42
N ASN A 58 19.12 0.75 -7.93
CA ASN A 58 18.21 1.06 -9.04
C ASN A 58 16.74 1.27 -8.61
N PHE A 59 16.43 1.23 -7.31
CA PHE A 59 15.05 1.22 -6.80
C PHE A 59 14.20 2.39 -7.35
N ASP A 60 14.68 3.61 -7.20
CA ASP A 60 13.98 4.81 -7.67
C ASP A 60 13.95 4.88 -9.20
N GLU A 61 15.01 4.43 -9.89
CA GLU A 61 15.01 4.33 -11.34
C GLU A 61 13.86 3.43 -11.84
N ILE A 62 13.59 2.33 -11.15
CA ILE A 62 12.49 1.41 -11.51
C ILE A 62 11.12 2.06 -11.26
N ILE A 63 10.91 2.81 -10.17
CA ILE A 63 9.68 3.58 -9.94
C ILE A 63 9.44 4.53 -11.13
N GLY A 64 10.45 5.31 -11.51
CA GLY A 64 10.36 6.24 -12.62
C GLY A 64 10.16 5.54 -13.98
N ARG A 65 10.84 4.41 -14.22
CA ARG A 65 10.74 3.62 -15.46
C ARG A 65 9.34 3.02 -15.67
N LEU A 66 8.64 2.67 -14.59
CA LEU A 66 7.27 2.17 -14.63
C LEU A 66 6.24 3.29 -14.79
N ASN A 67 6.67 4.56 -14.80
CA ASN A 67 5.79 5.75 -14.84
C ASN A 67 4.73 5.70 -13.73
N THR A 68 5.13 5.26 -12.56
CA THR A 68 4.23 5.02 -11.43
C THR A 68 3.33 6.22 -11.16
N SER A 69 2.02 6.00 -11.18
CA SER A 69 1.04 7.07 -10.95
C SER A 69 -0.25 6.55 -10.35
N VAL A 70 -1.03 7.43 -9.73
CA VAL A 70 -2.34 7.11 -9.20
C VAL A 70 -3.34 8.23 -9.48
N LEU A 71 -4.53 7.86 -9.90
CA LEU A 71 -5.68 8.73 -10.04
C LEU A 71 -6.57 8.60 -8.79
N LEU A 72 -6.63 9.65 -8.00
CA LEU A 72 -7.47 9.75 -6.81
C LEU A 72 -8.79 10.39 -7.18
N ASP A 73 -9.87 9.67 -6.99
CA ASP A 73 -11.24 10.09 -7.24
C ASP A 73 -11.94 10.34 -5.90
N PHE A 74 -12.51 11.53 -5.72
CA PHE A 74 -13.19 11.93 -4.48
C PHE A 74 -14.71 11.99 -4.68
N ASP A 75 -15.46 11.86 -3.58
CA ASP A 75 -16.93 11.80 -3.58
C ASP A 75 -17.62 13.04 -4.19
N ASP A 76 -16.93 14.17 -4.22
CA ASP A 76 -17.43 15.42 -4.83
C ASP A 76 -17.18 15.52 -6.33
N GLY A 77 -16.58 14.47 -6.94
CA GLY A 77 -16.26 14.40 -8.36
C GLY A 77 -14.93 15.06 -8.73
N SER A 78 -14.15 15.54 -7.76
CA SER A 78 -12.79 16.02 -8.02
C SER A 78 -11.81 14.86 -8.20
N GLU A 79 -10.79 15.07 -9.04
CA GLU A 79 -9.76 14.09 -9.33
C GLU A 79 -8.37 14.71 -9.11
N ILE A 80 -7.45 13.94 -8.55
CA ILE A 80 -6.04 14.32 -8.40
C ILE A 80 -5.19 13.19 -9.00
N VAL A 81 -4.32 13.55 -9.93
CA VAL A 81 -3.29 12.65 -10.46
C VAL A 81 -2.00 12.90 -9.72
N LEU A 82 -1.41 11.85 -9.17
CA LEU A 82 -0.08 11.89 -8.56
C LEU A 82 0.86 11.00 -9.36
N GLU A 83 2.03 11.53 -9.70
CA GLU A 83 3.09 10.81 -10.41
C GLU A 83 4.30 10.66 -9.48
N PHE A 84 4.95 9.49 -9.53
CA PHE A 84 6.05 9.14 -8.63
C PHE A 84 7.27 8.72 -9.44
N GLY A 85 8.39 9.36 -9.20
CA GLY A 85 9.70 9.01 -9.78
C GLY A 85 10.65 8.39 -8.76
N SER A 86 10.30 8.46 -7.47
CA SER A 86 11.08 7.91 -6.36
C SER A 86 10.16 7.55 -5.18
N LEU A 87 10.70 6.81 -4.21
CA LEU A 87 9.95 6.50 -2.98
C LEU A 87 9.65 7.75 -2.14
N ASP A 88 10.54 8.75 -2.19
CA ASP A 88 10.36 10.00 -1.47
C ASP A 88 9.17 10.81 -2.01
N ASP A 89 8.75 10.60 -3.25
CA ASP A 89 7.59 11.29 -3.84
C ASP A 89 6.26 10.95 -3.14
N PHE A 90 6.19 9.84 -2.41
CA PHE A 90 5.06 9.49 -1.54
C PHE A 90 5.04 10.29 -0.23
N HIS A 91 6.13 11.02 0.09
CA HIS A 91 6.20 11.81 1.32
C HIS A 91 5.26 13.02 1.23
N PRO A 92 4.51 13.36 2.31
CA PRO A 92 3.58 14.49 2.29
C PRO A 92 4.22 15.84 1.92
N ASP A 93 5.48 16.07 2.28
CA ASP A 93 6.20 17.29 1.89
C ASP A 93 6.34 17.41 0.37
N GLU A 94 6.58 16.29 -0.35
CA GLU A 94 6.67 16.31 -1.81
C GLU A 94 5.29 16.45 -2.45
N ILE A 95 4.27 15.78 -1.92
CA ILE A 95 2.87 15.94 -2.34
C ILE A 95 2.45 17.40 -2.15
N PHE A 96 2.76 17.99 -0.99
CA PHE A 96 2.44 19.39 -0.68
C PHE A 96 3.13 20.39 -1.62
N ARG A 97 4.34 20.07 -2.12
CA ARG A 97 5.07 20.91 -3.07
C ARG A 97 4.53 20.85 -4.48
N ARG A 98 4.05 19.67 -4.93
CA ARG A 98 3.72 19.39 -6.34
C ARG A 98 2.26 19.59 -6.69
N VAL A 99 1.34 19.35 -5.75
CA VAL A 99 -0.09 19.40 -6.03
C VAL A 99 -0.56 20.87 -6.04
N ASP A 100 -1.15 21.29 -7.15
CA ASP A 100 -1.60 22.67 -7.38
C ASP A 100 -2.56 23.20 -6.31
N MET A 101 -3.39 22.32 -5.75
CA MET A 101 -4.33 22.67 -4.66
C MET A 101 -3.59 23.20 -3.44
N PHE A 102 -2.47 22.60 -3.07
CA PHE A 102 -1.67 23.07 -1.95
C PHE A 102 -0.93 24.39 -2.29
N GLU A 103 -0.53 24.61 -3.53
CA GLU A 103 0.05 25.89 -3.95
C GLU A 103 -0.95 27.03 -3.76
N GLN A 104 -2.21 26.80 -4.10
CA GLN A 104 -3.28 27.79 -3.91
C GLN A 104 -3.53 28.08 -2.43
N LEU A 105 -3.61 27.02 -1.58
CA LEU A 105 -3.76 27.17 -0.13
C LEU A 105 -2.56 27.89 0.51
N ARG A 106 -1.33 27.56 0.10
CA ARG A 106 -0.11 28.27 0.54
C ARG A 106 -0.13 29.74 0.14
N SER A 107 -0.52 30.06 -1.10
CA SER A 107 -0.64 31.42 -1.58
C SER A 107 -1.69 32.20 -0.78
N LEU A 108 -2.85 31.60 -0.52
CA LEU A 108 -3.90 32.17 0.29
C LEU A 108 -3.43 32.46 1.72
N ARG A 109 -2.79 31.47 2.36
CA ARG A 109 -2.20 31.60 3.70
C ARG A 109 -1.18 32.75 3.78
N LYS A 110 -0.28 32.82 2.80
CA LYS A 110 0.72 33.91 2.72
C LYS A 110 0.06 35.27 2.60
N ARG A 111 -0.97 35.43 1.78
CA ARG A 111 -1.71 36.65 1.58
C ARG A 111 -2.53 37.05 2.81
N LEU A 112 -3.08 36.08 3.55
CA LEU A 112 -3.76 36.31 4.83
C LEU A 112 -2.81 36.83 5.92
N ASN A 113 -1.53 36.43 5.88
CA ASN A 113 -0.51 36.90 6.83
C ASN A 113 0.10 38.24 6.46
N SER A 114 -0.23 38.85 5.31
CA SER A 114 0.28 40.13 4.87
C SER A 114 -0.79 41.22 5.02
N SER A 115 -0.50 42.29 5.74
CA SER A 115 -1.41 43.45 5.95
C SER A 115 -1.92 44.04 4.64
N ASP A 116 -1.05 44.09 3.63
CA ASP A 116 -1.37 44.75 2.34
C ASP A 116 -2.35 43.92 1.49
N THR A 117 -2.39 42.60 1.68
CA THR A 117 -3.22 41.69 0.88
C THR A 117 -4.33 41.01 1.68
N PHE A 118 -4.39 41.24 2.99
CA PHE A 118 -5.29 40.59 3.91
C PHE A 118 -6.77 40.70 3.48
N ASN A 119 -7.27 41.90 3.20
CA ASN A 119 -8.69 42.12 2.89
C ASN A 119 -9.15 41.34 1.65
N ALA A 120 -8.30 41.31 0.59
CA ALA A 120 -8.61 40.58 -0.62
C ALA A 120 -8.54 39.05 -0.37
N ALA A 121 -7.55 38.59 0.39
CA ALA A 121 -7.40 37.19 0.77
C ALA A 121 -8.50 36.69 1.71
N ALA A 122 -8.91 37.53 2.68
CA ALA A 122 -10.00 37.26 3.58
C ALA A 122 -11.34 37.07 2.83
N TYR A 123 -11.59 37.95 1.84
CA TYR A 123 -12.78 37.80 0.99
C TYR A 123 -12.76 36.50 0.19
N GLU A 124 -11.62 36.15 -0.41
CA GLU A 124 -11.43 34.88 -1.14
C GLU A 124 -11.60 33.65 -0.23
N ALA A 125 -11.00 33.68 0.96
CA ALA A 125 -11.15 32.61 1.96
C ALA A 125 -12.61 32.43 2.38
N LYS A 126 -13.34 33.52 2.63
CA LYS A 126 -14.76 33.48 2.99
C LYS A 126 -15.60 32.86 1.88
N GLN A 127 -15.33 33.19 0.63
CA GLN A 127 -16.02 32.58 -0.52
C GLN A 127 -15.69 31.10 -0.66
N LEU A 128 -14.40 30.74 -0.55
CA LEU A 128 -13.93 29.37 -0.66
C LEU A 128 -14.54 28.47 0.40
N PHE A 129 -14.61 28.94 1.65
CA PHE A 129 -15.13 28.17 2.77
C PHE A 129 -16.64 28.30 2.97
N GLY A 130 -17.33 29.07 2.11
CA GLY A 130 -18.77 29.26 2.17
C GLY A 130 -19.25 29.98 3.43
N LEU A 131 -18.39 30.80 4.04
CA LEU A 131 -18.69 31.54 5.26
C LEU A 131 -19.70 32.66 4.98
N LYS A 132 -20.82 32.67 5.70
CA LYS A 132 -21.80 33.75 5.63
C LYS A 132 -21.28 34.97 6.41
N ARG A 133 -21.74 36.16 6.02
CA ARG A 133 -21.35 37.41 6.65
C ARG A 133 -21.69 37.47 8.15
N GLU A 134 -22.65 36.68 8.61
CA GLU A 134 -23.09 36.59 10.00
C GLU A 134 -22.20 35.74 10.91
N ASP A 135 -21.32 34.91 10.33
CA ASP A 135 -20.43 34.00 11.09
C ASP A 135 -19.16 34.68 11.61
N ILE A 136 -18.96 36.02 11.33
CA ILE A 136 -17.69 36.71 11.57
C ILE A 136 -17.91 38.16 12.13
N GLU A 137 -19.08 38.48 12.62
CA GLU A 137 -19.25 39.80 13.29
C GLU A 137 -18.75 39.76 14.73
N PRO A 138 -17.82 40.66 15.14
CA PRO A 138 -17.45 40.81 16.53
C PRO A 138 -18.62 41.44 17.29
N ALA A 139 -18.92 40.88 18.46
CA ALA A 139 -19.88 41.51 19.37
C ALA A 139 -19.43 42.96 19.69
N SER A 140 -20.22 43.90 19.18
CA SER A 140 -20.49 45.23 19.67
C SER A 140 -19.38 46.08 20.34
N SER A 141 -18.99 47.12 19.68
CA SER A 141 -18.79 48.39 20.37
C SER A 141 -19.61 49.49 19.67
N VAL A 142 -20.54 50.02 20.42
CA VAL A 142 -21.18 51.34 20.45
C VAL A 142 -20.85 52.28 19.28
N ALA A 143 -21.94 52.61 18.59
CA ALA A 143 -22.32 53.85 17.90
C ALA A 143 -21.21 54.88 17.49
N ASP A 144 -21.11 55.08 16.19
CA ASP A 144 -21.33 56.42 15.62
C ASP A 144 -21.73 56.28 14.13
N ASP A 145 -22.76 57.01 13.78
CA ASP A 145 -23.41 57.11 12.49
C ASP A 145 -22.44 57.61 11.39
N GLU A 146 -22.32 56.83 10.29
CA GLU A 146 -22.33 57.41 8.92
C GLU A 146 -22.51 56.27 7.88
N PRO A 147 -23.28 56.48 6.81
CA PRO A 147 -23.62 55.44 5.84
C PRO A 147 -22.55 55.34 4.73
N VAL A 148 -21.78 54.30 4.74
CA VAL A 148 -20.83 53.94 3.65
C VAL A 148 -21.14 52.55 3.10
N ALA A 149 -22.32 52.37 2.51
CA ALA A 149 -22.69 51.11 1.91
C ALA A 149 -22.73 51.13 0.36
N ASP A 150 -22.70 52.30 -0.28
CA ASP A 150 -22.94 52.37 -1.75
C ASP A 150 -21.73 52.59 -2.61
N ASN A 151 -20.54 52.90 -2.04
CA ASN A 151 -19.36 53.27 -2.84
C ASN A 151 -18.38 52.13 -3.15
N LEU A 152 -18.50 50.95 -2.53
CA LEU A 152 -17.57 49.86 -2.81
C LEU A 152 -17.88 49.08 -4.09
N LEU A 153 -19.16 49.00 -4.46
CA LEU A 153 -19.58 48.38 -5.72
C LEU A 153 -19.19 49.25 -6.94
N ASP A 154 -19.31 50.55 -6.82
CA ASP A 154 -18.92 51.52 -7.87
C ASP A 154 -17.41 51.59 -8.05
N ALA A 155 -16.61 51.47 -6.99
CA ALA A 155 -15.16 51.45 -7.06
C ALA A 155 -14.58 50.21 -7.77
N ILE A 156 -15.34 49.09 -7.80
CA ILE A 156 -14.95 47.85 -8.51
C ILE A 156 -15.33 47.96 -10.01
N LEU A 157 -16.37 48.71 -10.35
CA LEU A 157 -16.85 48.88 -11.71
C LEU A 157 -16.12 50.00 -12.51
N LEU A 158 -15.40 50.89 -11.84
CA LEU A 158 -14.71 52.03 -12.47
C LEU A 158 -13.20 51.87 -12.65
N ARG A 159 -12.70 50.67 -12.86
CA ARG A 159 -11.30 50.47 -13.30
C ARG A 159 -11.18 50.69 -14.81
N PRO A 160 -10.32 51.61 -15.27
CA PRO A 160 -10.07 51.79 -16.69
C PRO A 160 -9.34 50.59 -17.27
N GLU A 161 -9.80 50.19 -18.46
CA GLU A 161 -9.15 49.18 -19.29
C GLU A 161 -7.73 49.63 -19.67
N GLY A 162 -6.73 48.86 -19.29
CA GLY A 162 -5.38 49.07 -19.79
C GLY A 162 -4.29 48.56 -18.87
N GLY A 163 -4.02 47.30 -18.88
CA GLY A 163 -2.85 46.70 -18.26
C GLY A 163 -2.99 45.17 -18.26
N ALA A 164 -2.16 44.49 -19.04
CA ALA A 164 -2.13 43.04 -19.10
C ALA A 164 -1.85 42.45 -17.70
N ALA A 165 -2.91 42.00 -17.03
CA ALA A 165 -2.79 41.24 -15.79
C ALA A 165 -2.52 39.80 -16.14
N ALA A 166 -1.47 39.22 -15.56
CA ALA A 166 -1.21 37.81 -15.55
C ALA A 166 -2.48 37.01 -15.12
N PRO A 167 -2.77 35.85 -15.68
CA PRO A 167 -3.95 35.10 -15.32
C PRO A 167 -3.87 34.73 -13.83
N LYS A 168 -4.85 35.21 -13.07
CA LYS A 168 -5.03 34.82 -11.67
C LYS A 168 -5.51 33.38 -11.69
N PRO A 169 -4.86 32.42 -11.01
CA PRO A 169 -5.40 31.09 -10.85
C PRO A 169 -6.72 31.21 -10.07
N LYS A 170 -7.82 30.93 -10.73
CA LYS A 170 -9.12 30.72 -10.04
C LYS A 170 -9.08 29.28 -9.57
N LEU A 171 -9.29 29.05 -8.25
CA LEU A 171 -9.67 27.72 -7.79
C LEU A 171 -10.81 27.22 -8.68
N SER A 172 -10.70 26.02 -9.20
CA SER A 172 -11.82 25.41 -9.91
C SER A 172 -13.00 25.25 -8.95
N SER A 173 -14.23 25.32 -9.47
CA SER A 173 -15.43 25.17 -8.63
C SER A 173 -15.45 23.84 -7.88
N GLU A 174 -14.83 22.82 -8.46
CA GLU A 174 -14.68 21.46 -7.93
C GLU A 174 -13.76 21.42 -6.70
N ILE A 175 -12.63 22.13 -6.77
CA ILE A 175 -11.69 22.25 -5.64
C ILE A 175 -12.33 23.03 -4.47
N GLY A 176 -13.11 24.04 -4.79
CA GLY A 176 -13.82 24.84 -3.78
C GLY A 176 -14.80 24.00 -2.96
N SER A 177 -15.49 23.03 -3.55
CA SER A 177 -16.41 22.14 -2.86
C SER A 177 -15.69 21.22 -1.87
N LEU A 178 -14.60 20.60 -2.29
CA LEU A 178 -13.80 19.70 -1.46
C LEU A 178 -13.22 20.43 -0.23
N VAL A 179 -12.61 21.58 -0.43
CA VAL A 179 -12.03 22.39 0.64
C VAL A 179 -13.12 22.89 1.60
N SER A 180 -14.28 23.31 1.07
CA SER A 180 -15.41 23.75 1.89
C SER A 180 -15.96 22.63 2.80
N GLU A 181 -16.02 21.39 2.31
CA GLU A 181 -16.46 20.23 3.09
C GLU A 181 -15.49 19.92 4.23
N LEU A 182 -14.18 19.97 3.96
CA LEU A 182 -13.14 19.73 4.95
C LEU A 182 -13.12 20.73 6.11
N VAL A 183 -13.50 21.96 5.85
CA VAL A 183 -13.47 23.04 6.87
C VAL A 183 -14.74 23.07 7.71
N ARG A 184 -15.86 22.56 7.22
CA ARG A 184 -17.16 22.62 7.90
C ARG A 184 -17.17 22.16 9.38
N PRO A 185 -16.45 21.09 9.78
CA PRO A 185 -16.36 20.67 11.18
C PRO A 185 -15.60 21.63 12.09
N HIS A 186 -14.76 22.52 11.53
CA HIS A 186 -13.88 23.44 12.24
C HIS A 186 -14.46 24.85 12.38
N LEU A 187 -15.69 25.09 11.88
CA LEU A 187 -16.41 26.35 12.03
C LEU A 187 -16.96 26.47 13.46
N VAL A 188 -16.09 26.82 14.40
CA VAL A 188 -16.45 27.19 15.76
C VAL A 188 -16.52 28.71 15.84
N THR A 189 -17.53 29.25 16.54
CA THR A 189 -17.81 30.68 16.77
C THR A 189 -16.52 31.44 17.14
N VAL A 190 -16.12 32.38 16.30
CA VAL A 190 -14.84 33.08 16.40
C VAL A 190 -15.04 34.44 17.06
N ASP A 191 -14.63 34.55 18.31
CA ASP A 191 -14.29 35.80 18.96
C ASP A 191 -12.74 35.93 18.97
N GLU A 192 -12.25 37.08 18.53
CA GLU A 192 -10.86 37.53 18.49
C GLU A 192 -9.98 37.08 17.30
N HIS A 193 -9.55 38.08 16.53
CA HIS A 193 -8.58 38.04 15.43
C HIS A 193 -9.01 37.26 14.16
N GLN A 194 -9.87 37.89 13.37
CA GLN A 194 -10.30 37.40 12.05
C GLN A 194 -9.15 36.83 11.19
N GLN A 195 -7.95 37.39 11.32
CA GLN A 195 -6.75 36.95 10.60
C GLN A 195 -6.30 35.55 11.08
N SER A 196 -6.12 35.36 12.38
CA SER A 196 -5.68 34.09 12.96
C SER A 196 -6.67 32.97 12.70
N SER A 197 -7.96 33.31 12.72
CA SER A 197 -9.03 32.35 12.45
C SER A 197 -9.06 31.88 10.99
N LEU A 198 -8.91 32.81 10.04
CA LEU A 198 -8.86 32.48 8.62
C LEU A 198 -7.59 31.71 8.27
N VAL A 199 -6.45 32.01 8.90
CA VAL A 199 -5.22 31.23 8.76
C VAL A 199 -5.41 29.83 9.30
N ALA A 200 -6.01 29.68 10.49
CA ALA A 200 -6.30 28.37 11.07
C ALA A 200 -7.25 27.53 10.19
N LEU A 201 -8.23 28.16 9.53
CA LEU A 201 -9.10 27.47 8.58
C LEU A 201 -8.33 26.97 7.34
N VAL A 202 -7.41 27.77 6.82
CA VAL A 202 -6.55 27.36 5.69
C VAL A 202 -5.63 26.20 6.11
N ASP A 203 -5.08 26.26 7.33
CA ASP A 203 -4.22 25.19 7.86
C ASP A 203 -5.02 23.90 8.09
N ALA A 204 -6.25 24.01 8.60
CA ALA A 204 -7.16 22.87 8.75
C ALA A 204 -7.55 22.26 7.38
N ALA A 205 -7.84 23.09 6.38
CA ALA A 205 -8.13 22.63 5.02
C ALA A 205 -6.93 21.93 4.39
N THR A 206 -5.72 22.47 4.59
CA THR A 206 -4.47 21.88 4.12
C THR A 206 -4.26 20.48 4.73
N SER A 207 -4.39 20.38 6.05
CA SER A 207 -4.24 19.10 6.78
C SER A 207 -5.34 18.10 6.39
N GLY A 208 -6.58 18.57 6.26
CA GLY A 208 -7.71 17.73 5.85
C GLY A 208 -7.54 17.17 4.43
N LEU A 209 -7.08 18.01 3.48
CA LEU A 209 -6.79 17.56 2.12
C LEU A 209 -5.64 16.54 2.10
N MET A 210 -4.57 16.78 2.84
CA MET A 210 -3.46 15.83 2.94
C MET A 210 -3.92 14.48 3.50
N ARG A 211 -4.73 14.47 4.56
CA ARG A 211 -5.32 13.23 5.09
C ARG A 211 -6.18 12.51 4.06
N LYS A 212 -7.03 13.23 3.30
CA LYS A 212 -7.83 12.60 2.23
C LYS A 212 -6.96 11.94 1.17
N ILE A 213 -5.81 12.54 0.82
CA ILE A 213 -4.85 11.94 -0.12
C ILE A 213 -4.20 10.71 0.50
N LEU A 214 -3.59 10.83 1.69
CA LEU A 214 -2.85 9.75 2.34
C LEU A 214 -3.74 8.54 2.70
N HIS A 215 -5.01 8.78 3.04
CA HIS A 215 -5.98 7.74 3.39
C HIS A 215 -6.80 7.26 2.20
N HIS A 216 -6.56 7.79 0.99
CA HIS A 216 -7.23 7.28 -0.20
C HIS A 216 -6.78 5.85 -0.51
N ARG A 217 -7.73 4.94 -0.69
CA ARG A 217 -7.45 3.49 -0.84
C ARG A 217 -6.45 3.16 -1.95
N LYS A 218 -6.54 3.84 -3.10
CA LYS A 218 -5.60 3.64 -4.21
C LYS A 218 -4.20 4.13 -3.87
N PHE A 219 -4.09 5.28 -3.18
CA PHE A 219 -2.81 5.82 -2.72
C PHE A 219 -2.17 4.87 -1.70
N GLN A 220 -2.91 4.48 -0.66
CA GLN A 220 -2.42 3.54 0.34
C GLN A 220 -1.97 2.20 -0.27
N ALA A 221 -2.74 1.67 -1.23
CA ALA A 221 -2.38 0.41 -1.88
C ALA A 221 -1.06 0.52 -2.65
N LEU A 222 -0.86 1.62 -3.40
CA LEU A 222 0.37 1.85 -4.16
C LEU A 222 1.56 2.15 -3.24
N GLU A 223 1.38 3.01 -2.22
CA GLU A 223 2.41 3.30 -1.22
C GLU A 223 2.81 2.03 -0.45
N ALA A 224 1.83 1.22 -0.01
CA ALA A 224 2.08 -0.01 0.73
C ALA A 224 2.84 -1.04 -0.10
N ALA A 225 2.54 -1.16 -1.41
CA ALA A 225 3.25 -2.02 -2.33
C ALA A 225 4.73 -1.62 -2.45
N TRP A 226 5.01 -0.35 -2.77
CA TRP A 226 6.37 0.16 -2.91
C TRP A 226 7.17 0.14 -1.60
N ARG A 227 6.54 0.50 -0.47
CA ARG A 227 7.21 0.40 0.85
C ARG A 227 7.43 -1.03 1.29
N GLY A 228 6.52 -1.95 0.97
CA GLY A 228 6.71 -3.38 1.23
C GLY A 228 7.87 -3.95 0.41
N LEU A 229 7.97 -3.59 -0.86
CA LEU A 229 9.10 -3.97 -1.71
C LEU A 229 10.42 -3.33 -1.23
N PHE A 230 10.39 -2.04 -0.86
CA PHE A 230 11.56 -1.35 -0.32
C PHE A 230 12.03 -1.99 1.01
N PHE A 231 11.09 -2.37 1.87
CA PHE A 231 11.40 -3.11 3.09
C PHE A 231 12.18 -4.40 2.79
N LEU A 232 11.76 -5.17 1.78
CA LEU A 232 12.46 -6.37 1.35
C LEU A 232 13.84 -6.02 0.76
N VAL A 233 13.90 -5.14 -0.24
CA VAL A 233 15.14 -4.78 -0.96
C VAL A 233 16.18 -4.16 -0.03
N ARG A 234 15.75 -3.32 0.91
CA ARG A 234 16.66 -2.67 1.86
C ARG A 234 17.29 -3.66 2.85
N ARG A 235 16.56 -4.69 3.25
CA ARG A 235 16.99 -5.65 4.28
C ARG A 235 17.65 -6.88 3.68
N ALA A 236 17.23 -7.30 2.50
CA ALA A 236 17.88 -8.41 1.81
C ALA A 236 19.32 -8.05 1.43
N GLU A 237 20.25 -8.98 1.65
CA GLU A 237 21.62 -8.87 1.16
C GLU A 237 21.66 -9.31 -0.30
N THR A 238 21.15 -8.44 -1.21
CA THR A 238 21.19 -8.68 -2.64
C THR A 238 22.64 -8.79 -3.11
N SER A 239 22.93 -9.81 -3.91
CA SER A 239 24.29 -10.14 -4.36
C SER A 239 24.22 -10.91 -5.68
N THR A 240 25.32 -11.48 -6.12
CA THR A 240 25.34 -12.44 -7.23
C THR A 240 24.49 -13.68 -6.95
N ASP A 241 24.30 -14.03 -5.67
CA ASP A 241 23.66 -15.28 -5.25
C ASP A 241 22.19 -15.09 -4.84
N LEU A 242 21.75 -13.84 -4.59
CA LEU A 242 20.37 -13.49 -4.26
C LEU A 242 19.93 -12.27 -5.05
N LYS A 243 18.89 -12.43 -5.87
CA LYS A 243 18.33 -11.37 -6.72
C LYS A 243 16.83 -11.22 -6.53
N ILE A 244 16.37 -10.00 -6.65
CA ILE A 244 14.95 -9.65 -6.56
C ILE A 244 14.51 -9.07 -7.91
N PHE A 245 13.34 -9.47 -8.37
CA PHE A 245 12.74 -9.01 -9.62
C PHE A 245 11.33 -8.54 -9.37
N VAL A 246 10.86 -7.59 -10.15
CA VAL A 246 9.48 -7.13 -10.19
C VAL A 246 8.83 -7.45 -11.53
N LEU A 247 7.57 -7.90 -11.50
CA LEU A 247 6.70 -8.02 -12.66
C LEU A 247 5.47 -7.16 -12.42
N ASP A 248 5.30 -6.14 -13.26
CA ASP A 248 4.17 -5.22 -13.14
C ASP A 248 2.90 -5.86 -13.72
N ALA A 249 1.96 -6.20 -12.83
CA ALA A 249 0.67 -6.75 -13.16
C ALA A 249 -0.35 -6.41 -12.08
N SER A 250 -1.51 -5.88 -12.44
CA SER A 250 -2.63 -5.80 -11.52
C SER A 250 -3.24 -7.18 -11.29
N LYS A 251 -3.99 -7.33 -10.19
CA LYS A 251 -4.71 -8.59 -9.90
C LYS A 251 -5.68 -8.97 -11.01
N ASP A 252 -6.34 -7.96 -11.59
CA ASP A 252 -7.31 -8.16 -12.67
C ASP A 252 -6.64 -8.59 -13.98
N GLU A 253 -5.48 -8.00 -14.32
CA GLU A 253 -4.68 -8.43 -15.49
C GLU A 253 -4.18 -9.87 -15.33
N LEU A 254 -3.67 -10.21 -14.15
CA LEU A 254 -3.25 -11.58 -13.83
C LEU A 254 -4.43 -12.57 -13.97
N ALA A 255 -5.58 -12.22 -13.41
CA ALA A 255 -6.78 -13.05 -13.50
C ALA A 255 -7.28 -13.18 -14.96
N ALA A 256 -7.21 -12.10 -15.73
CA ALA A 256 -7.59 -12.08 -17.16
C ALA A 256 -6.65 -12.95 -18.01
N ASP A 257 -5.33 -12.85 -17.82
CA ASP A 257 -4.33 -13.69 -18.49
C ASP A 257 -4.62 -15.17 -18.23
N LEU A 258 -4.81 -15.53 -16.98
CA LEU A 258 -5.09 -16.92 -16.57
C LEU A 258 -6.45 -17.44 -17.05
N LYS A 259 -7.46 -16.58 -17.22
CA LYS A 259 -8.83 -16.95 -17.60
C LYS A 259 -9.01 -17.07 -19.11
N SER A 260 -8.36 -16.19 -19.88
CA SER A 260 -8.53 -16.08 -21.34
C SER A 260 -7.77 -17.15 -22.12
N ALA A 261 -6.76 -17.77 -21.52
CA ALA A 261 -5.89 -18.73 -22.20
C ALA A 261 -6.57 -20.09 -22.42
N GLU A 262 -6.40 -20.64 -23.62
CA GLU A 262 -6.86 -22.04 -23.93
C GLU A 262 -6.10 -23.09 -23.10
N SER A 263 -4.84 -22.79 -22.75
CA SER A 263 -3.95 -23.63 -21.95
C SER A 263 -3.14 -22.72 -20.99
N LEU A 264 -2.85 -23.20 -19.79
CA LEU A 264 -1.97 -22.46 -18.86
C LEU A 264 -0.57 -22.22 -19.45
N SER A 265 -0.10 -23.10 -20.33
CA SER A 265 1.20 -22.92 -21.02
C SER A 265 1.23 -21.76 -22.02
N SER A 266 0.10 -21.18 -22.37
CA SER A 266 0.01 -20.00 -23.25
C SER A 266 -0.14 -18.70 -22.47
N THR A 267 -0.18 -18.72 -21.14
CA THR A 267 -0.28 -17.53 -20.30
C THR A 267 1.08 -16.83 -20.18
N LYS A 268 1.05 -15.52 -19.96
CA LYS A 268 2.27 -14.74 -19.65
C LYS A 268 2.91 -15.21 -18.34
N LEU A 269 2.07 -15.52 -17.34
CA LEU A 269 2.57 -16.04 -16.07
C LEU A 269 3.36 -17.34 -16.26
N TYR A 270 2.88 -18.26 -17.09
CA TYR A 270 3.60 -19.51 -17.39
C TYR A 270 4.90 -19.23 -18.15
N GLU A 271 4.87 -18.32 -19.11
CA GLU A 271 6.07 -17.90 -19.84
C GLU A 271 7.17 -17.48 -18.88
N VAL A 272 6.90 -16.51 -18.00
CA VAL A 272 7.90 -15.96 -17.07
C VAL A 272 8.35 -16.99 -16.02
N LEU A 273 7.42 -17.77 -15.47
CA LEU A 273 7.74 -18.64 -14.34
C LEU A 273 8.31 -20.01 -14.76
N VAL A 274 7.89 -20.51 -15.91
CA VAL A 274 8.21 -21.89 -16.31
C VAL A 274 9.02 -21.91 -17.59
N ARG A 275 8.54 -21.27 -18.68
CA ARG A 275 9.22 -21.34 -19.97
C ARG A 275 10.59 -20.72 -19.93
N ASP A 276 10.69 -19.47 -19.49
CA ASP A 276 11.95 -18.72 -19.51
C ASP A 276 12.93 -19.19 -18.44
N ALA A 277 12.42 -19.58 -17.26
CA ALA A 277 13.24 -19.91 -16.11
C ALA A 277 13.57 -21.42 -15.98
N VAL A 278 12.73 -22.33 -16.53
CA VAL A 278 12.90 -23.77 -16.36
C VAL A 278 13.18 -24.47 -17.68
N GLU A 279 12.42 -24.13 -18.74
CA GLU A 279 12.50 -24.86 -20.01
C GLU A 279 13.69 -24.41 -20.88
N THR A 280 14.02 -23.10 -20.92
CA THR A 280 15.11 -22.57 -21.76
C THR A 280 16.49 -22.75 -21.13
N GLN A 281 16.58 -22.90 -19.82
CA GLN A 281 17.84 -22.97 -19.04
C GLN A 281 18.79 -21.76 -19.20
N ASP A 282 18.28 -20.68 -19.78
CA ASP A 282 19.05 -19.44 -19.95
C ASP A 282 18.97 -18.53 -18.72
N LEU A 283 18.02 -18.79 -17.81
CA LEU A 283 17.82 -18.08 -16.57
C LEU A 283 17.80 -19.04 -15.39
N ASP A 284 18.32 -18.60 -14.26
CA ASP A 284 18.18 -19.34 -13.02
C ASP A 284 16.69 -19.40 -12.62
N PRO A 285 16.22 -20.57 -12.20
CA PRO A 285 14.83 -20.74 -11.89
C PRO A 285 14.44 -20.01 -10.60
N TRP A 286 13.18 -19.56 -10.55
CA TRP A 286 12.62 -18.87 -9.39
C TRP A 286 12.67 -19.73 -8.13
N SER A 287 13.02 -19.10 -7.02
CA SER A 287 13.02 -19.74 -5.70
C SER A 287 11.78 -19.38 -4.90
N LEU A 288 11.27 -18.15 -5.09
CA LEU A 288 10.09 -17.63 -4.40
C LEU A 288 9.32 -16.68 -5.33
N ILE A 289 8.01 -16.78 -5.33
CA ILE A 289 7.10 -15.90 -6.06
C ILE A 289 6.22 -15.18 -5.05
N LEU A 290 6.24 -13.86 -5.06
CA LEU A 290 5.39 -13.02 -4.24
C LEU A 290 4.25 -12.47 -5.08
N GLY A 291 3.02 -12.55 -4.59
CA GLY A 291 1.89 -11.83 -5.14
C GLY A 291 1.49 -10.71 -4.19
N ASP A 292 1.75 -9.45 -4.56
CA ASP A 292 1.28 -8.32 -3.78
C ASP A 292 -0.20 -8.06 -4.04
N TYR A 293 -0.98 -9.05 -3.65
CA TYR A 293 -2.44 -9.08 -3.79
C TYR A 293 -3.10 -9.49 -2.47
N ALA A 294 -4.37 -9.11 -2.32
CA ALA A 294 -5.23 -9.62 -1.25
C ALA A 294 -6.28 -10.54 -1.86
N PHE A 295 -6.27 -11.81 -1.48
CA PHE A 295 -7.23 -12.80 -1.94
C PHE A 295 -8.32 -13.04 -0.90
N ALA A 296 -9.53 -13.33 -1.38
CA ALA A 296 -10.67 -13.73 -0.56
C ALA A 296 -11.18 -15.10 -1.06
N PRO A 297 -11.92 -15.85 -0.24
CA PRO A 297 -12.48 -17.13 -0.65
C PRO A 297 -13.76 -16.95 -1.51
N ILE A 298 -13.65 -16.15 -2.58
CA ILE A 298 -14.68 -15.91 -3.60
C ILE A 298 -14.31 -16.61 -4.91
N LEU A 299 -15.29 -16.83 -5.78
CA LEU A 299 -15.13 -17.65 -6.98
C LEU A 299 -13.98 -17.21 -7.88
N ASP A 300 -13.88 -15.93 -8.18
CA ASP A 300 -12.85 -15.41 -9.10
C ASP A 300 -11.44 -15.52 -8.49
N ASP A 301 -11.27 -15.22 -7.20
CA ASP A 301 -10.02 -15.36 -6.50
C ASP A 301 -9.56 -16.81 -6.38
N VAL A 302 -10.48 -17.69 -5.99
CA VAL A 302 -10.21 -19.13 -5.89
C VAL A 302 -9.85 -19.71 -7.26
N ALA A 303 -10.58 -19.33 -8.32
CA ALA A 303 -10.26 -19.77 -9.68
C ALA A 303 -8.87 -19.27 -10.16
N THR A 304 -8.49 -18.07 -9.76
CA THR A 304 -7.15 -17.51 -10.02
C THR A 304 -6.09 -18.30 -9.27
N LEU A 305 -6.27 -18.51 -7.96
CA LEU A 305 -5.33 -19.28 -7.12
C LEU A 305 -5.17 -20.73 -7.58
N MET A 306 -6.25 -21.38 -8.05
CA MET A 306 -6.16 -22.72 -8.64
C MET A 306 -5.26 -22.80 -9.87
N ARG A 307 -5.23 -21.74 -10.68
CA ARG A 307 -4.37 -21.67 -11.86
C ARG A 307 -2.94 -21.29 -11.49
N VAL A 308 -2.79 -20.30 -10.58
CA VAL A 308 -1.48 -19.91 -10.03
C VAL A 308 -0.79 -21.10 -9.37
N SER A 309 -1.51 -21.91 -8.57
CA SER A 309 -0.93 -23.08 -7.89
C SER A 309 -0.31 -24.08 -8.85
N LYS A 310 -0.95 -24.33 -10.00
CA LYS A 310 -0.44 -25.23 -11.03
C LYS A 310 0.82 -24.69 -11.69
N ILE A 311 0.86 -23.40 -11.98
CA ILE A 311 2.06 -22.77 -12.57
C ILE A 311 3.20 -22.70 -11.55
N ALA A 312 2.92 -22.32 -10.30
CA ALA A 312 3.89 -22.30 -9.22
C ALA A 312 4.49 -23.70 -8.94
N ALA A 313 3.65 -24.72 -8.93
CA ALA A 313 4.09 -26.11 -8.81
C ALA A 313 4.98 -26.54 -9.99
N ALA A 314 4.63 -26.15 -11.23
CA ALA A 314 5.44 -26.43 -12.43
C ALA A 314 6.78 -25.66 -12.40
N ALA A 315 6.79 -24.45 -11.86
CA ALA A 315 8.01 -23.66 -11.66
C ALA A 315 8.91 -24.22 -10.53
N GLY A 316 8.36 -25.06 -9.65
CA GLY A 316 9.05 -25.54 -8.46
C GLY A 316 9.33 -24.44 -7.42
N ALA A 317 8.56 -23.37 -7.44
CA ALA A 317 8.67 -22.22 -6.56
C ALA A 317 7.34 -21.90 -5.89
N PRO A 318 7.28 -21.71 -4.56
CA PRO A 318 6.03 -21.39 -3.89
C PRO A 318 5.59 -19.95 -4.22
N PHE A 319 4.27 -19.77 -4.36
CA PHE A 319 3.63 -18.47 -4.47
C PHE A 319 3.11 -18.05 -3.09
N VAL A 320 3.57 -16.89 -2.61
CA VAL A 320 3.19 -16.33 -1.31
C VAL A 320 2.45 -15.02 -1.51
N SER A 321 1.27 -14.89 -0.87
CA SER A 321 0.43 -13.71 -0.95
C SER A 321 -0.34 -13.49 0.35
N HIS A 322 -1.26 -12.51 0.38
CA HIS A 322 -2.10 -12.21 1.53
C HIS A 322 -3.51 -12.77 1.37
N MET A 323 -4.02 -13.36 2.45
CA MET A 323 -5.42 -13.80 2.56
C MET A 323 -6.22 -12.82 3.41
N ARG A 324 -7.36 -12.38 2.90
CA ARG A 324 -8.29 -11.54 3.64
C ARG A 324 -8.98 -12.32 4.78
N PRO A 325 -9.37 -11.63 5.88
CA PRO A 325 -10.03 -12.26 7.02
C PRO A 325 -11.36 -12.97 6.71
N ASP A 326 -11.93 -12.71 5.52
CA ASP A 326 -13.17 -13.36 5.04
C ASP A 326 -13.11 -14.89 5.11
N VAL A 327 -11.93 -15.50 4.99
CA VAL A 327 -11.72 -16.96 5.14
C VAL A 327 -12.05 -17.45 6.55
N LEU A 328 -12.01 -16.57 7.55
CA LEU A 328 -12.37 -16.83 8.95
C LEU A 328 -13.81 -16.42 9.27
N GLY A 329 -14.58 -15.99 8.25
CA GLY A 329 -15.95 -15.53 8.41
C GLY A 329 -16.08 -14.14 9.07
N VAL A 330 -15.01 -13.35 9.08
CA VAL A 330 -14.97 -11.96 9.58
C VAL A 330 -14.40 -11.04 8.52
N HIS A 331 -14.78 -9.75 8.53
CA HIS A 331 -14.30 -8.79 7.54
C HIS A 331 -13.04 -8.03 7.99
N SER A 332 -12.82 -7.92 9.29
CA SER A 332 -11.71 -7.21 9.91
C SER A 332 -11.22 -7.98 11.13
N LEU A 333 -9.91 -8.23 11.20
CA LEU A 333 -9.30 -8.81 12.38
C LEU A 333 -9.27 -7.82 13.55
N TYR A 334 -9.21 -6.52 13.26
CA TYR A 334 -9.20 -5.50 14.29
C TYR A 334 -10.54 -5.37 15.00
N GLU A 335 -11.64 -5.36 14.24
CA GLU A 335 -13.01 -5.32 14.79
C GLU A 335 -13.37 -6.63 15.52
N HIS A 336 -12.84 -7.76 15.03
CA HIS A 336 -13.04 -9.10 15.56
C HIS A 336 -11.73 -9.69 16.08
N SER A 337 -11.12 -8.99 17.04
CA SER A 337 -9.82 -9.39 17.60
C SER A 337 -9.85 -10.61 18.51
N ASP A 338 -11.05 -11.03 18.97
CA ASP A 338 -11.23 -12.27 19.74
C ASP A 338 -11.28 -13.47 18.79
N PRO A 339 -10.29 -14.38 18.85
CA PRO A 339 -10.30 -15.56 17.99
C PRO A 339 -11.52 -16.48 18.16
N THR A 340 -12.28 -16.36 19.27
CA THR A 340 -13.50 -17.17 19.46
C THR A 340 -14.60 -16.81 18.48
N GLU A 341 -14.59 -15.60 17.94
CA GLU A 341 -15.52 -15.12 16.92
C GLU A 341 -15.21 -15.67 15.53
N TRP A 342 -13.95 -16.10 15.29
CA TRP A 342 -13.53 -16.63 14.00
C TRP A 342 -14.15 -18.00 13.79
N LYS A 343 -14.98 -18.07 12.78
CA LYS A 343 -15.65 -19.31 12.40
C LYS A 343 -15.04 -19.77 11.09
N SER A 344 -14.46 -20.93 11.08
CA SER A 344 -14.27 -21.66 9.83
C SER A 344 -15.62 -21.66 9.11
N ALA A 345 -15.62 -21.30 7.84
CA ALA A 345 -16.82 -20.89 7.10
C ALA A 345 -17.95 -21.97 6.97
N GLY A 346 -17.91 -23.06 7.70
CA GLY A 346 -18.95 -24.08 7.81
C GLY A 346 -19.40 -24.63 6.44
N ASP A 347 -20.71 -24.77 6.25
CA ASP A 347 -21.33 -25.20 4.98
C ASP A 347 -21.59 -24.05 3.99
N SER A 348 -21.00 -22.87 4.19
CA SER A 348 -21.16 -21.74 3.28
C SER A 348 -20.54 -22.06 1.91
N ASP A 349 -21.00 -21.37 0.87
CA ASP A 349 -20.41 -21.49 -0.47
C ASP A 349 -18.93 -21.05 -0.48
N THR A 350 -18.58 -20.07 0.34
CA THR A 350 -17.21 -19.63 0.60
C THR A 350 -16.32 -20.77 1.13
N ALA A 351 -16.81 -21.54 2.10
CA ALA A 351 -16.08 -22.70 2.65
C ALA A 351 -15.88 -23.80 1.62
N LYS A 352 -16.90 -24.06 0.81
CA LYS A 352 -16.82 -25.07 -0.26
C LYS A 352 -15.77 -24.69 -1.30
N LEU A 353 -15.76 -23.41 -1.71
CA LEU A 353 -14.76 -22.89 -2.64
C LEU A 353 -13.34 -23.01 -2.07
N TRP A 354 -13.13 -22.60 -0.82
CA TRP A 354 -11.85 -22.71 -0.14
C TRP A 354 -11.41 -24.18 -0.01
N SER A 355 -12.30 -25.05 0.44
CA SER A 355 -12.02 -26.50 0.55
C SER A 355 -11.68 -27.14 -0.79
N ALA A 356 -12.33 -26.72 -1.88
CA ALA A 356 -12.03 -27.20 -3.22
C ALA A 356 -10.62 -26.80 -3.67
N LEU A 357 -10.16 -25.59 -3.33
CA LEU A 357 -8.80 -25.14 -3.59
C LEU A 357 -7.79 -25.93 -2.74
N VAL A 358 -8.03 -26.03 -1.43
CA VAL A 358 -7.16 -26.77 -0.49
C VAL A 358 -7.01 -28.23 -0.87
N GLY A 359 -8.07 -28.84 -1.42
CA GLY A 359 -8.08 -30.26 -1.85
C GLY A 359 -7.24 -30.57 -3.09
N GLN A 360 -6.65 -29.57 -3.76
CA GLN A 360 -5.80 -29.80 -4.93
C GLN A 360 -4.35 -30.05 -4.50
N THR A 361 -3.66 -30.96 -5.17
CA THR A 361 -2.26 -31.31 -4.87
C THR A 361 -1.34 -30.12 -5.07
N GLU A 362 -1.55 -29.34 -6.14
CA GLU A 362 -0.73 -28.18 -6.50
C GLU A 362 -0.88 -27.01 -5.51
N SER A 363 -1.94 -27.03 -4.69
CA SER A 363 -2.14 -26.03 -3.62
C SER A 363 -1.08 -26.09 -2.51
N GLN A 364 -0.23 -27.13 -2.49
CA GLN A 364 0.98 -27.17 -1.67
C GLN A 364 2.00 -26.08 -2.06
N ALA A 365 1.89 -25.53 -3.27
CA ALA A 365 2.72 -24.42 -3.73
C ALA A 365 2.17 -23.03 -3.32
N LEU A 366 1.05 -22.95 -2.60
CA LEU A 366 0.46 -21.69 -2.17
C LEU A 366 0.69 -21.45 -0.68
N GLY A 367 1.29 -20.32 -0.33
CA GLY A 367 1.41 -19.79 1.03
C GLY A 367 0.58 -18.52 1.19
N MET A 368 -0.32 -18.47 2.18
CA MET A 368 -1.17 -17.30 2.40
C MET A 368 -0.91 -16.71 3.78
N THR A 369 -0.42 -15.46 3.78
CA THR A 369 -0.09 -14.70 5.01
C THR A 369 -1.29 -13.97 5.56
N ILE A 370 -1.34 -13.79 6.88
CA ILE A 370 -2.29 -12.98 7.63
C ILE A 370 -1.75 -12.78 9.06
N PRO A 371 -1.94 -11.60 9.68
CA PRO A 371 -2.39 -10.32 9.14
C PRO A 371 -1.33 -9.60 8.30
N ARG A 372 -1.65 -8.38 7.85
CA ARG A 372 -0.70 -7.43 7.25
C ARG A 372 0.18 -6.84 8.35
N PHE A 373 1.29 -6.20 7.97
CA PHE A 373 2.22 -5.54 8.89
C PHE A 373 2.48 -4.09 8.50
N ILE A 374 2.91 -3.27 9.47
CA ILE A 374 3.15 -1.85 9.29
C ILE A 374 4.51 -1.60 8.62
N THR A 375 4.57 -0.68 7.67
CA THR A 375 5.80 -0.34 6.94
C THR A 375 6.28 1.09 7.15
N ARG A 376 5.44 1.97 7.69
CA ARG A 376 5.84 3.31 8.17
C ARG A 376 5.01 3.74 9.38
N LEU A 377 5.56 4.68 10.14
CA LEU A 377 4.79 5.41 11.16
C LEU A 377 3.84 6.41 10.50
N PRO A 378 2.73 6.79 11.17
CA PRO A 378 1.95 7.94 10.75
C PRO A 378 2.80 9.22 10.86
N TYR A 379 2.55 10.18 9.97
CA TYR A 379 3.20 11.48 10.02
C TYR A 379 2.62 12.35 11.13
N GLY A 380 3.48 12.99 11.91
CA GLY A 380 3.07 13.84 13.02
C GLY A 380 4.24 14.31 13.88
N SER A 381 3.97 15.27 14.75
CA SER A 381 4.98 15.91 15.61
C SER A 381 5.75 14.93 16.52
N ASP A 382 5.09 13.88 16.97
CA ASP A 382 5.66 12.88 17.88
C ASP A 382 6.28 11.67 17.15
N THR A 383 6.15 11.60 15.82
CA THR A 383 6.60 10.47 14.98
C THR A 383 7.53 10.94 13.87
N GLU A 384 6.97 11.28 12.71
CA GLU A 384 7.68 11.81 11.54
C GLU A 384 7.13 13.21 11.21
N PRO A 385 7.69 14.31 11.79
CA PRO A 385 7.21 15.67 11.55
C PRO A 385 7.52 16.11 10.12
N LEU A 386 6.61 16.89 9.52
CA LEU A 386 6.82 17.49 8.21
C LEU A 386 7.65 18.77 8.31
N ASP A 387 8.43 19.04 7.28
CA ASP A 387 9.23 20.27 7.16
C ASP A 387 8.41 21.46 6.65
N THR A 388 7.33 21.23 5.89
CA THR A 388 6.62 22.27 5.14
C THR A 388 5.48 22.91 5.90
N PHE A 389 4.75 22.13 6.74
CA PHE A 389 3.63 22.63 7.55
C PHE A 389 3.36 21.73 8.75
N MET A 390 2.65 22.27 9.75
CA MET A 390 2.23 21.48 10.93
C MET A 390 1.15 20.50 10.50
N PHE A 391 1.43 19.21 10.71
CA PHE A 391 0.54 18.14 10.26
C PHE A 391 0.49 17.00 11.28
N GLU A 392 -0.71 16.51 11.50
CA GLU A 392 -0.98 15.24 12.20
C GLU A 392 -1.82 14.38 11.27
N GLU A 393 -1.29 13.23 10.87
CA GLU A 393 -1.99 12.29 9.97
C GLU A 393 -3.27 11.77 10.61
N PHE A 394 -3.22 11.46 11.91
CA PHE A 394 -4.37 10.97 12.66
C PHE A 394 -4.95 12.06 13.57
N GLU A 395 -6.27 12.18 13.57
CA GLU A 395 -7.00 13.00 14.55
C GLU A 395 -7.24 12.21 15.84
N SER A 396 -7.35 10.88 15.73
CA SER A 396 -7.48 9.98 16.86
C SER A 396 -6.72 8.69 16.61
N ALA A 397 -6.18 8.13 17.69
CA ALA A 397 -5.40 6.89 17.65
C ALA A 397 -6.23 5.62 17.32
N SER A 398 -7.53 5.74 17.15
CA SER A 398 -8.43 4.63 16.81
C SER A 398 -8.56 4.35 15.31
N GLU A 399 -7.91 5.14 14.45
CA GLU A 399 -8.01 5.05 13.00
C GLU A 399 -7.18 3.90 12.43
N HIS A 400 -7.58 2.67 12.75
CA HIS A 400 -6.84 1.46 12.38
C HIS A 400 -6.62 1.32 10.87
N ASP A 401 -7.64 1.62 10.07
CA ASP A 401 -7.61 1.43 8.62
C ASP A 401 -6.76 2.48 7.89
N ASN A 402 -6.42 3.57 8.59
CA ASN A 402 -5.58 4.64 8.05
C ASN A 402 -4.08 4.38 8.22
N TYR A 403 -3.68 3.36 9.02
CA TYR A 403 -2.29 2.92 9.03
C TYR A 403 -1.89 2.29 7.70
N LEU A 404 -0.64 2.45 7.33
CA LEU A 404 -0.11 1.85 6.10
C LEU A 404 0.25 0.38 6.32
N TRP A 405 -0.66 -0.50 5.97
CA TRP A 405 -0.53 -1.93 6.09
C TRP A 405 0.00 -2.56 4.81
N SER A 406 1.16 -3.18 4.85
CA SER A 406 1.76 -3.93 3.74
C SER A 406 1.46 -5.42 3.79
N ASN A 407 1.54 -6.04 2.62
CA ASN A 407 1.32 -7.46 2.42
C ASN A 407 2.36 -8.31 3.18
N GLY A 408 1.91 -9.29 3.93
CA GLY A 408 2.78 -10.18 4.69
C GLY A 408 3.74 -11.02 3.84
N CYS A 409 3.53 -11.13 2.53
CA CYS A 409 4.44 -11.83 1.63
C CYS A 409 5.86 -11.22 1.64
N PHE A 410 5.98 -9.90 1.81
CA PHE A 410 7.29 -9.24 1.91
C PHE A 410 8.04 -9.63 3.19
N ALA A 411 7.31 -9.81 4.30
CA ALA A 411 7.91 -10.28 5.55
C ALA A 411 8.41 -11.73 5.40
N VAL A 412 7.62 -12.61 4.78
CA VAL A 412 8.04 -14.00 4.50
C VAL A 412 9.25 -14.03 3.57
N ALA A 413 9.26 -13.19 2.52
CA ALA A 413 10.40 -13.09 1.61
C ALA A 413 11.68 -12.62 2.32
N GLN A 414 11.56 -11.61 3.19
CA GLN A 414 12.68 -11.12 4.01
C GLN A 414 13.27 -12.23 4.90
N MET A 415 12.43 -12.98 5.59
CA MET A 415 12.87 -14.09 6.45
C MET A 415 13.55 -15.20 5.65
N LEU A 416 13.06 -15.50 4.44
CA LEU A 416 13.69 -16.49 3.55
C LEU A 416 15.00 -15.96 2.96
N ALA A 417 15.07 -14.68 2.59
CA ALA A 417 16.29 -14.03 2.12
C ALA A 417 17.38 -14.05 3.22
N ASP A 418 17.04 -13.74 4.46
CA ASP A 418 17.95 -13.84 5.61
C ASP A 418 18.43 -15.28 5.85
N SER A 419 17.51 -16.24 5.73
CA SER A 419 17.85 -17.65 5.87
C SER A 419 18.83 -18.09 4.79
N PHE A 420 18.62 -17.64 3.55
CA PHE A 420 19.51 -17.95 2.44
C PHE A 420 20.86 -17.25 2.58
N ALA A 421 20.90 -15.98 2.96
CA ALA A 421 22.14 -15.24 3.21
C ALA A 421 23.02 -15.92 4.28
N ASN A 422 22.39 -16.48 5.32
CA ASN A 422 23.12 -17.13 6.43
C ASN A 422 23.52 -18.59 6.14
N TYR A 423 22.71 -19.33 5.38
CA TYR A 423 22.86 -20.81 5.27
C TYR A 423 22.88 -21.32 3.82
N GLY A 424 22.72 -20.44 2.82
CA GLY A 424 22.61 -20.85 1.42
C GLY A 424 21.47 -21.86 1.22
N TRP A 425 21.63 -22.80 0.32
CA TRP A 425 20.65 -23.83 0.02
C TRP A 425 20.43 -24.87 1.12
N GLU A 426 21.28 -24.88 2.17
CA GLU A 426 21.12 -25.75 3.36
C GLU A 426 20.18 -25.14 4.43
N MET A 427 19.41 -24.11 4.09
CA MET A 427 18.58 -23.37 5.04
C MET A 427 17.31 -24.11 5.52
N LYS A 428 16.93 -25.24 4.92
CA LYS A 428 15.67 -25.96 5.15
C LYS A 428 15.24 -26.10 6.63
N ASP A 429 16.18 -26.47 7.49
CA ASP A 429 15.91 -26.69 8.94
C ASP A 429 16.30 -25.47 9.80
N ARG A 430 16.64 -24.32 9.18
CA ARG A 430 17.18 -23.13 9.83
C ARG A 430 16.50 -21.86 9.33
N LEU A 431 15.22 -21.96 8.99
CA LEU A 431 14.47 -20.80 8.50
C LEU A 431 14.28 -19.77 9.59
N THR A 432 14.66 -18.53 9.30
CA THR A 432 14.38 -17.36 10.13
C THR A 432 12.87 -17.16 10.24
N GLN A 433 12.38 -16.88 11.43
CA GLN A 433 10.95 -16.68 11.69
C GLN A 433 10.64 -15.32 12.31
N ASP A 434 11.64 -14.55 12.68
CA ASP A 434 11.49 -13.28 13.39
C ASP A 434 12.01 -12.12 12.54
N ILE A 435 11.34 -10.98 12.59
CA ILE A 435 11.79 -9.71 12.06
C ILE A 435 11.67 -8.67 13.16
N ASP A 436 12.78 -7.98 13.46
CA ASP A 436 12.88 -6.89 14.41
C ASP A 436 12.99 -5.52 13.70
N GLY A 437 12.87 -4.43 14.46
CA GLY A 437 13.07 -3.08 13.94
C GLY A 437 11.99 -2.63 12.99
N LEU A 438 10.74 -3.04 13.24
CA LEU A 438 9.56 -2.54 12.54
C LEU A 438 9.10 -1.20 13.14
N PRO A 439 8.40 -0.36 12.39
CA PRO A 439 7.80 0.85 12.93
C PRO A 439 6.87 0.51 14.11
N LEU A 440 7.15 1.08 15.29
CA LEU A 440 6.35 0.91 16.50
C LEU A 440 5.72 2.25 16.86
N HIS A 441 4.42 2.40 16.63
CA HIS A 441 3.72 3.61 17.00
C HIS A 441 3.32 3.57 18.47
N ILE A 442 3.82 4.58 19.21
CA ILE A 442 3.54 4.77 20.63
C ILE A 442 2.78 6.10 20.78
N TYR A 443 1.60 6.05 21.36
CA TYR A 443 0.75 7.22 21.51
C TYR A 443 0.06 7.24 22.88
N LYS A 444 -0.56 8.38 23.23
CA LYS A 444 -1.32 8.51 24.47
C LYS A 444 -2.81 8.47 24.16
N ALA A 445 -3.55 7.60 24.86
CA ALA A 445 -5.00 7.56 24.84
C ALA A 445 -5.51 7.53 26.28
N ASP A 446 -6.43 8.42 26.62
CA ASP A 446 -7.02 8.55 27.96
C ASP A 446 -5.97 8.67 29.11
N GLY A 447 -4.82 9.29 28.81
CA GLY A 447 -3.72 9.46 29.74
C GLY A 447 -2.80 8.25 29.89
N GLU A 448 -3.09 7.14 29.25
CA GLU A 448 -2.26 5.93 29.23
C GLU A 448 -1.39 5.87 27.97
N THR A 449 -0.22 5.25 28.08
CA THR A 449 0.64 4.97 26.93
C THR A 449 0.15 3.70 26.23
N VAL A 450 -0.17 3.83 24.96
CA VAL A 450 -0.65 2.74 24.10
C VAL A 450 0.39 2.43 23.03
N TYR A 451 0.59 1.14 22.77
CA TYR A 451 1.48 0.62 21.74
C TYR A 451 0.64 0.00 20.64
N LYS A 452 0.76 0.52 19.43
CA LYS A 452 0.17 -0.12 18.24
C LYS A 452 0.98 -1.36 17.90
N ALA A 453 0.32 -2.48 17.70
CA ALA A 453 1.00 -3.69 17.24
C ALA A 453 1.58 -3.49 15.83
N CYS A 454 2.74 -4.07 15.54
CA CYS A 454 3.38 -3.99 14.21
C CYS A 454 2.66 -4.82 13.13
N ALA A 455 1.76 -5.73 13.52
CA ALA A 455 0.76 -6.34 12.64
C ALA A 455 -0.64 -5.79 13.00
N GLU A 456 -1.65 -6.00 12.16
CA GLU A 456 -2.99 -5.42 12.32
C GLU A 456 -3.57 -5.64 13.73
N ILE A 457 -3.29 -6.79 14.33
CA ILE A 457 -3.69 -7.12 15.69
C ILE A 457 -2.55 -7.80 16.47
N PRO A 458 -2.47 -7.63 17.80
CA PRO A 458 -1.66 -8.50 18.62
C PRO A 458 -2.26 -9.91 18.61
N MET A 459 -1.42 -10.91 18.43
CA MET A 459 -1.87 -12.28 18.23
C MET A 459 -1.70 -13.11 19.51
N THR A 460 -2.75 -13.86 19.87
CA THR A 460 -2.71 -14.87 20.94
C THR A 460 -2.38 -16.24 20.38
N ASP A 461 -1.91 -17.16 21.21
CA ASP A 461 -1.65 -18.56 20.79
C ASP A 461 -2.90 -19.24 20.23
N VAL A 462 -4.08 -18.92 20.77
CA VAL A 462 -5.37 -19.42 20.25
C VAL A 462 -5.61 -18.90 18.84
N GLY A 463 -5.35 -17.62 18.60
CA GLY A 463 -5.47 -17.00 17.27
C GLY A 463 -4.48 -17.62 16.28
N VAL A 464 -3.22 -17.76 16.67
CA VAL A 464 -2.19 -18.42 15.86
C VAL A 464 -2.63 -19.84 15.46
N ASN A 465 -3.07 -20.64 16.42
CA ASN A 465 -3.49 -22.03 16.13
C ASN A 465 -4.68 -22.09 15.17
N LYS A 466 -5.68 -21.21 15.33
CA LYS A 466 -6.83 -21.16 14.42
C LYS A 466 -6.43 -20.79 12.98
N LEU A 467 -5.49 -19.86 12.83
CA LEU A 467 -4.97 -19.49 11.52
C LEU A 467 -4.18 -20.65 10.88
N LEU A 468 -3.36 -21.35 11.68
CA LEU A 468 -2.63 -22.53 11.22
C LEU A 468 -3.58 -23.65 10.81
N GLU A 469 -4.65 -23.92 11.57
CA GLU A 469 -5.69 -24.89 11.22
C GLU A 469 -6.44 -24.53 9.93
N ALA A 470 -6.58 -23.22 9.64
CA ALA A 470 -7.15 -22.72 8.40
C ALA A 470 -6.18 -22.79 7.20
N GLY A 471 -4.94 -23.29 7.38
CA GLY A 471 -3.91 -23.37 6.34
C GLY A 471 -3.23 -22.02 6.04
N LEU A 472 -3.27 -21.09 6.98
CA LEU A 472 -2.68 -19.74 6.79
C LEU A 472 -1.33 -19.65 7.49
N MET A 473 -0.52 -18.68 7.07
CA MET A 473 0.77 -18.34 7.67
C MET A 473 0.61 -17.12 8.60
N PRO A 474 0.44 -17.31 9.92
CA PRO A 474 0.25 -16.22 10.86
C PRO A 474 1.52 -15.39 11.07
N LEU A 475 1.41 -14.07 10.87
CA LEU A 475 2.40 -13.09 11.31
C LEU A 475 2.00 -12.55 12.68
N ALA A 476 2.54 -13.15 13.73
CA ALA A 476 2.25 -12.76 15.09
C ALA A 476 3.06 -11.53 15.49
N SER A 477 2.40 -10.48 16.00
CA SER A 477 3.02 -9.37 16.67
C SER A 477 2.67 -9.38 18.15
N TYR A 478 3.61 -8.93 18.97
CA TYR A 478 3.47 -8.92 20.42
C TYR A 478 3.35 -7.49 20.94
N ARG A 479 2.50 -7.28 21.93
CA ARG A 479 2.25 -5.96 22.49
C ARG A 479 3.56 -5.31 23.00
N GLY A 480 3.82 -4.08 22.57
CA GLY A 480 4.96 -3.30 23.02
C GLY A 480 6.31 -3.75 22.45
N THR A 481 6.30 -4.48 21.34
CA THR A 481 7.52 -4.87 20.62
C THR A 481 7.47 -4.39 19.18
N ASP A 482 8.65 -4.09 18.62
CA ASP A 482 8.88 -3.75 17.22
C ASP A 482 9.12 -4.98 16.34
N ARG A 483 8.56 -6.13 16.76
CA ARG A 483 8.83 -7.45 16.20
C ARG A 483 7.57 -8.11 15.67
N ILE A 484 7.71 -8.81 14.54
CA ILE A 484 6.76 -9.81 14.07
C ILE A 484 7.44 -11.18 13.97
N ARG A 485 6.64 -12.23 14.19
CA ARG A 485 7.07 -13.62 14.08
C ARG A 485 6.15 -14.39 13.15
N LEU A 486 6.73 -15.08 12.18
CA LEU A 486 6.02 -16.09 11.39
C LEU A 486 5.88 -17.38 12.22
N ALA A 487 4.67 -17.80 12.50
CA ALA A 487 4.44 -18.98 13.31
C ALA A 487 4.92 -20.27 12.64
N MET A 488 4.70 -20.39 11.33
CA MET A 488 5.11 -21.55 10.55
C MET A 488 5.12 -21.23 9.05
N TYR A 489 6.10 -21.78 8.33
CA TYR A 489 6.10 -21.82 6.88
C TYR A 489 5.22 -22.97 6.41
N GLN A 490 3.96 -22.68 6.10
CA GLN A 490 3.03 -23.70 5.64
C GLN A 490 2.27 -23.28 4.39
N SER A 491 1.87 -24.27 3.61
CA SER A 491 0.95 -24.08 2.50
C SER A 491 -0.50 -24.06 2.98
N ILE A 492 -1.42 -23.64 2.13
CA ILE A 492 -2.87 -23.66 2.44
C ILE A 492 -3.41 -25.07 2.71
N THR A 493 -2.67 -26.13 2.35
CA THR A 493 -3.03 -27.53 2.65
C THR A 493 -2.64 -27.95 4.07
N GLY A 494 -2.02 -27.06 4.87
CA GLY A 494 -1.48 -27.36 6.19
C GLY A 494 -0.15 -28.15 6.18
N SER A 495 0.39 -28.46 5.00
CA SER A 495 1.73 -29.05 4.86
C SER A 495 2.81 -27.96 4.89
N ALA A 496 4.07 -28.34 5.14
CA ALA A 496 5.16 -27.39 5.04
C ALA A 496 5.22 -26.74 3.64
N LEU A 497 5.41 -25.42 3.58
CA LEU A 497 5.65 -24.72 2.34
C LEU A 497 6.98 -25.22 1.75
N ARG A 498 6.94 -25.71 0.53
CA ARG A 498 8.11 -26.27 -0.14
C ARG A 498 8.60 -25.32 -1.22
N GLY A 499 9.88 -25.02 -1.14
CA GLY A 499 10.64 -24.38 -2.19
C GLY A 499 11.80 -25.29 -2.62
N ARG A 500 12.77 -24.69 -3.26
CA ARG A 500 14.01 -25.40 -3.69
C ARG A 500 14.97 -25.66 -2.53
N TRP A 501 14.69 -25.07 -1.36
CA TRP A 501 15.45 -25.26 -0.11
C TRP A 501 15.01 -26.51 0.65
#